data_55acb19643be8c663f7da5a15e726212
#
_entry.id   55acb19643be8c663f7da5a15e726212
#
_cell.length_a   1.000
_cell.length_b   1.000
_cell.length_c   1.000
_cell.angle_alpha   90.00
_cell.angle_beta   90.00
_cell.angle_gamma   90.00
#
_symmetry.space_group_name_H-M   'P 1'
#
loop_
_entity.id
_entity.type
_entity.pdbx_description
1 polymer ?
#
loop_
_entity_poly.entity_id
_entity_poly.type
_entity_poly.pdbx_seq_one_letter_code
_entity_poly.pdbx_strand_id
1 'polypeptide(L)'
;MDIHEYQAKKILSGFGVTIPRGGIVYSPENAENKARELGGSKWVVKAQIHSGARGKAGGIIVCNRALEVAQAADKLLGKKLVTNQTGPEGKITNRVYIEEATEIKKELYLGLVFDRSSESIMVVASTEGGMSVEEISKNKPETIIRSKIEVAVGMQKFQAREIAFGLKIEPKLIARAAETIIGCYRAFSELDATMVEVNPLVISNQDQILALDCKMSFDNNALFRRNQVSELRDKTQENSNEVYASDRGLSYVSLDGNIGNIINGAGLAMASMDMIKLAGGEPANFLDVGGGATPEKIVKAFKLISMDKKVKVILVNIFAGINRCDWVAEGIVQALQKIEIKVPLVIRLAGTNVDKGNKILKESKINYIEANTLEDSANKAVKALGK
;
A
#
# COMPACT_ATOMS: atom_id res chain seq x y z
N MET A 1 -2.00 -4.18 -3.57
CA MET A 1 -3.32 -3.58 -3.30
C MET A 1 -3.72 -3.92 -1.87
N ASP A 2 -4.04 -2.91 -1.06
CA ASP A 2 -4.56 -3.09 0.30
C ASP A 2 -6.08 -3.10 0.30
N ILE A 3 -6.68 -3.76 1.29
CA ILE A 3 -8.12 -3.76 1.53
C ILE A 3 -8.45 -3.33 2.97
N HIS A 4 -9.71 -2.98 3.22
CA HIS A 4 -10.17 -2.63 4.56
C HIS A 4 -10.24 -3.85 5.51
N GLU A 5 -10.15 -3.61 6.81
CA GLU A 5 -10.27 -4.64 7.85
C GLU A 5 -11.53 -5.50 7.71
N TYR A 6 -12.70 -4.88 7.50
CA TYR A 6 -13.96 -5.64 7.36
C TYR A 6 -13.97 -6.56 6.14
N GLN A 7 -13.28 -6.17 5.05
CA GLN A 7 -13.10 -6.99 3.86
C GLN A 7 -12.16 -8.15 4.13
N ALA A 8 -11.02 -7.88 4.79
CA ALA A 8 -10.07 -8.89 5.22
C ALA A 8 -10.72 -9.93 6.13
N LYS A 9 -11.49 -9.49 7.13
CA LYS A 9 -12.27 -10.38 8.01
C LYS A 9 -13.24 -11.26 7.23
N LYS A 10 -13.99 -10.68 6.28
CA LYS A 10 -14.94 -11.43 5.44
C LYS A 10 -14.22 -12.50 4.61
N ILE A 11 -13.07 -12.18 4.03
CA ILE A 11 -12.24 -13.15 3.31
C ILE A 11 -11.80 -14.26 4.25
N LEU A 12 -11.14 -13.92 5.36
CA LEU A 12 -10.61 -14.91 6.30
C LEU A 12 -11.72 -15.82 6.88
N SER A 13 -12.91 -15.28 7.13
CA SER A 13 -14.08 -16.07 7.55
C SER A 13 -14.47 -17.13 6.50
N GLY A 14 -14.36 -16.80 5.20
CA GLY A 14 -14.58 -17.76 4.12
C GLY A 14 -13.55 -18.91 4.09
N PHE A 15 -12.39 -18.73 4.72
CA PHE A 15 -11.36 -19.75 4.91
C PHE A 15 -11.41 -20.43 6.30
N GLY A 16 -12.49 -20.25 7.05
CA GLY A 16 -12.71 -20.91 8.33
C GLY A 16 -12.08 -20.21 9.54
N VAL A 17 -11.56 -18.99 9.37
CA VAL A 17 -11.08 -18.18 10.49
C VAL A 17 -12.26 -17.53 11.19
N THR A 18 -12.40 -17.75 12.50
CA THR A 18 -13.48 -17.15 13.29
C THR A 18 -13.22 -15.66 13.49
N ILE A 19 -14.24 -14.85 13.27
CA ILE A 19 -14.25 -13.40 13.46
C ILE A 19 -15.40 -12.99 14.36
N PRO A 20 -15.33 -11.86 15.09
CA PRO A 20 -16.47 -11.30 15.79
C PRO A 20 -17.58 -10.89 14.83
N ARG A 21 -18.83 -10.93 15.30
CA ARG A 21 -19.97 -10.43 14.53
C ARG A 21 -19.85 -8.92 14.35
N GLY A 22 -20.14 -8.42 13.15
CA GLY A 22 -20.05 -6.99 12.88
C GLY A 22 -20.64 -6.61 11.52
N GLY A 23 -20.65 -5.31 11.25
CA GLY A 23 -21.15 -4.77 9.99
C GLY A 23 -20.60 -3.38 9.68
N ILE A 24 -20.50 -3.09 8.39
CA ILE A 24 -20.06 -1.79 7.88
C ILE A 24 -21.22 -0.80 7.84
N VAL A 25 -20.96 0.45 8.20
CA VAL A 25 -21.93 1.54 8.12
C VAL A 25 -21.29 2.84 7.64
N TYR A 26 -22.13 3.73 7.11
CA TYR A 26 -21.73 4.99 6.46
C TYR A 26 -22.35 6.23 7.11
N SER A 27 -23.18 6.05 8.15
CA SER A 27 -23.79 7.15 8.86
C SER A 27 -23.92 6.82 10.35
N PRO A 28 -24.00 7.84 11.25
CA PRO A 28 -24.21 7.63 12.68
C PRO A 28 -25.53 6.90 13.01
N GLU A 29 -26.61 7.21 12.29
CA GLU A 29 -27.91 6.56 12.45
C GLU A 29 -27.84 5.05 12.15
N ASN A 30 -27.19 4.70 11.02
CA ASN A 30 -27.00 3.30 10.66
C ASN A 30 -26.08 2.57 11.66
N ALA A 31 -25.17 3.30 12.33
CA ALA A 31 -24.30 2.72 13.34
C ALA A 31 -25.08 2.29 14.59
N GLU A 32 -26.03 3.11 15.07
CA GLU A 32 -26.91 2.74 16.17
C GLU A 32 -27.81 1.55 15.82
N ASN A 33 -28.41 1.58 14.63
CA ASN A 33 -29.24 0.49 14.12
C ASN A 33 -28.46 -0.82 14.03
N LYS A 34 -27.22 -0.77 13.55
CA LYS A 34 -26.33 -1.93 13.46
C LYS A 34 -25.99 -2.49 14.86
N ALA A 35 -25.73 -1.64 15.84
CA ALA A 35 -25.48 -2.06 17.21
C ALA A 35 -26.70 -2.79 17.80
N ARG A 36 -27.90 -2.27 17.57
CA ARG A 36 -29.17 -2.92 18.02
C ARG A 36 -29.39 -4.26 17.30
N GLU A 37 -29.11 -4.35 15.99
CA GLU A 37 -29.20 -5.59 15.21
C GLU A 37 -28.23 -6.68 15.73
N LEU A 38 -26.99 -6.30 16.04
CA LEU A 38 -25.99 -7.21 16.59
C LEU A 38 -26.39 -7.74 17.97
N GLY A 39 -27.16 -6.95 18.71
CA GLY A 39 -27.49 -7.27 20.10
C GLY A 39 -26.29 -7.11 21.03
N GLY A 40 -26.43 -7.69 22.24
CA GLY A 40 -25.36 -7.59 23.25
C GLY A 40 -25.44 -6.30 24.07
N SER A 41 -24.37 -6.02 24.84
CA SER A 41 -24.30 -4.86 25.75
C SER A 41 -23.07 -3.99 25.53
N LYS A 42 -22.18 -4.39 24.62
CA LYS A 42 -20.90 -3.70 24.38
C LYS A 42 -20.46 -3.86 22.92
N TRP A 43 -20.06 -2.76 22.32
CA TRP A 43 -19.66 -2.72 20.91
C TRP A 43 -18.35 -1.96 20.74
N VAL A 44 -17.69 -2.19 19.59
CA VAL A 44 -16.50 -1.46 19.18
C VAL A 44 -16.76 -0.80 17.83
N VAL A 45 -16.52 0.51 17.74
CA VAL A 45 -16.60 1.29 16.51
C VAL A 45 -15.19 1.46 15.98
N LYS A 46 -14.94 0.98 14.76
CA LYS A 46 -13.60 0.97 14.14
C LYS A 46 -13.58 1.76 12.85
N ALA A 47 -12.78 2.83 12.77
CA ALA A 47 -12.53 3.56 11.54
C ALA A 47 -11.95 2.62 10.47
N GLN A 48 -12.46 2.68 9.26
CA GLN A 48 -11.99 1.87 8.13
C GLN A 48 -11.12 2.71 7.20
N ILE A 49 -9.81 2.63 7.39
CA ILE A 49 -8.78 3.23 6.55
C ILE A 49 -7.68 2.20 6.25
N HIS A 50 -6.95 2.37 5.16
CA HIS A 50 -5.78 1.53 4.83
C HIS A 50 -4.57 1.96 5.66
N SER A 51 -4.61 1.70 6.97
CA SER A 51 -3.52 1.95 7.91
C SER A 51 -3.67 1.09 9.15
N GLY A 52 -2.54 0.69 9.72
CA GLY A 52 -2.47 0.12 11.06
C GLY A 52 -2.45 1.20 12.16
N ALA A 53 -2.29 0.77 13.42
CA ALA A 53 -2.20 1.62 14.61
C ALA A 53 -3.39 2.57 14.82
N ARG A 54 -4.57 2.25 14.28
CA ARG A 54 -5.80 3.04 14.39
C ARG A 54 -6.21 3.25 15.85
N GLY A 55 -6.02 2.25 16.71
CA GLY A 55 -6.33 2.34 18.14
C GLY A 55 -5.54 3.47 18.83
N LYS A 56 -4.22 3.55 18.60
CA LYS A 56 -3.36 4.60 19.15
C LYS A 56 -3.76 6.01 18.64
N ALA A 57 -4.36 6.08 17.46
CA ALA A 57 -4.82 7.33 16.83
C ALA A 57 -6.29 7.69 17.16
N GLY A 58 -6.95 6.97 18.07
CA GLY A 58 -8.35 7.22 18.44
C GLY A 58 -9.38 6.72 17.42
N GLY A 59 -8.97 5.91 16.45
CA GLY A 59 -9.83 5.33 15.41
C GLY A 59 -10.61 4.08 15.85
N ILE A 60 -10.47 3.66 17.13
CA ILE A 60 -11.19 2.52 17.73
C ILE A 60 -11.81 2.99 19.05
N ILE A 61 -13.13 2.91 19.16
CA ILE A 61 -13.89 3.42 20.29
C ILE A 61 -14.80 2.30 20.83
N VAL A 62 -14.69 2.01 22.13
CA VAL A 62 -15.54 1.04 22.83
C VAL A 62 -16.77 1.76 23.36
N CYS A 63 -17.95 1.17 23.17
CA CYS A 63 -19.26 1.73 23.53
C CYS A 63 -20.07 0.72 24.34
N ASN A 64 -20.74 1.20 25.39
CA ASN A 64 -21.57 0.38 26.25
C ASN A 64 -23.09 0.59 26.01
N ARG A 65 -23.45 1.56 25.15
CA ARG A 65 -24.85 1.85 24.79
C ARG A 65 -24.92 2.09 23.27
N ALA A 66 -26.01 1.69 22.63
CA ALA A 66 -26.22 1.89 21.20
C ALA A 66 -26.13 3.35 20.77
N LEU A 67 -26.59 4.29 21.58
CA LEU A 67 -26.46 5.73 21.33
C LEU A 67 -24.99 6.18 21.31
N GLU A 68 -24.14 5.60 22.15
CA GLU A 68 -22.69 5.89 22.14
C GLU A 68 -22.03 5.43 20.84
N VAL A 69 -22.55 4.36 20.22
CA VAL A 69 -22.08 3.86 18.92
C VAL A 69 -22.34 4.91 17.82
N ALA A 70 -23.53 5.54 17.81
CA ALA A 70 -23.83 6.64 16.90
C ALA A 70 -22.89 7.85 17.11
N GLN A 71 -22.67 8.25 18.36
CA GLN A 71 -21.76 9.35 18.71
C GLN A 71 -20.30 9.05 18.32
N ALA A 72 -19.86 7.80 18.51
CA ALA A 72 -18.53 7.37 18.09
C ALA A 72 -18.38 7.37 16.56
N ALA A 73 -19.41 6.93 15.84
CA ALA A 73 -19.44 6.97 14.39
C ALA A 73 -19.36 8.43 13.85
N ASP A 74 -20.11 9.35 14.46
CA ASP A 74 -20.09 10.78 14.12
C ASP A 74 -18.70 11.42 14.34
N LYS A 75 -18.01 11.02 15.40
CA LYS A 75 -16.65 11.49 15.67
C LYS A 75 -15.64 11.03 14.63
N LEU A 76 -15.85 9.87 14.00
CA LEU A 76 -14.92 9.25 13.07
C LEU A 76 -15.24 9.54 11.61
N LEU A 77 -16.52 9.51 11.21
CA LEU A 77 -16.95 9.69 9.83
C LEU A 77 -16.60 11.08 9.30
N GLY A 78 -16.07 11.15 8.07
CA GLY A 78 -15.64 12.37 7.41
C GLY A 78 -14.40 13.01 8.01
N LYS A 79 -13.84 12.48 9.10
CA LYS A 79 -12.63 13.03 9.75
C LYS A 79 -11.36 12.38 9.22
N LYS A 80 -10.29 13.16 9.22
CA LYS A 80 -8.95 12.66 8.96
C LYS A 80 -8.41 11.93 10.18
N LEU A 81 -8.00 10.70 10.01
CA LEU A 81 -7.27 9.93 11.02
C LEU A 81 -5.79 9.91 10.65
N VAL A 82 -4.95 10.42 11.54
CA VAL A 82 -3.50 10.45 11.40
C VAL A 82 -2.90 9.36 12.27
N THR A 83 -2.19 8.43 11.64
CA THR A 83 -1.42 7.37 12.32
C THR A 83 0.06 7.50 11.96
N ASN A 84 0.93 6.77 12.62
CA ASN A 84 2.35 6.71 12.26
C ASN A 84 2.60 6.12 10.85
N GLN A 85 1.61 5.45 10.25
CA GLN A 85 1.70 4.85 8.91
C GLN A 85 1.06 5.72 7.81
N THR A 86 0.18 6.67 8.14
CA THR A 86 -0.48 7.54 7.14
C THR A 86 0.33 8.77 6.80
N GLY A 87 1.38 9.05 7.55
CA GLY A 87 2.05 10.35 7.50
C GLY A 87 1.15 11.50 8.02
N PRO A 88 1.63 12.76 7.98
CA PRO A 88 0.91 13.93 8.53
C PRO A 88 -0.37 14.27 7.77
N GLU A 89 -0.46 13.85 6.50
CA GLU A 89 -1.65 14.07 5.68
C GLU A 89 -2.87 13.31 6.20
N GLY A 90 -2.68 12.16 6.86
CA GLY A 90 -3.75 11.31 7.36
C GLY A 90 -4.63 10.72 6.24
N LYS A 91 -5.62 9.93 6.64
CA LYS A 91 -6.63 9.37 5.71
C LYS A 91 -8.03 9.68 6.19
N ILE A 92 -8.94 10.01 5.26
CA ILE A 92 -10.35 10.29 5.58
C ILE A 92 -11.06 8.97 5.87
N THR A 93 -11.80 8.94 6.98
CA THR A 93 -12.66 7.83 7.37
C THR A 93 -14.01 7.94 6.68
N ASN A 94 -14.19 7.24 5.56
CA ASN A 94 -15.45 7.27 4.79
C ASN A 94 -16.50 6.28 5.32
N ARG A 95 -16.11 5.36 6.19
CA ARG A 95 -16.96 4.30 6.76
C ARG A 95 -16.41 3.82 8.09
N VAL A 96 -17.29 3.30 8.94
CA VAL A 96 -16.88 2.64 10.18
C VAL A 96 -17.45 1.22 10.25
N TYR A 97 -16.72 0.33 10.93
CA TYR A 97 -17.15 -1.03 11.20
C TYR A 97 -17.63 -1.13 12.64
N ILE A 98 -18.85 -1.59 12.84
CA ILE A 98 -19.42 -1.83 14.15
C ILE A 98 -19.28 -3.30 14.46
N GLU A 99 -18.70 -3.63 15.58
CA GLU A 99 -18.37 -5.00 15.97
C GLU A 99 -18.81 -5.27 17.41
N GLU A 100 -19.29 -6.48 17.67
CA GLU A 100 -19.52 -6.96 19.01
C GLU A 100 -18.20 -7.02 19.79
N ALA A 101 -18.17 -6.45 20.99
CA ALA A 101 -16.97 -6.46 21.81
C ALA A 101 -16.67 -7.88 22.32
N THR A 102 -15.42 -8.28 22.17
CA THR A 102 -14.90 -9.57 22.63
C THR A 102 -14.22 -9.39 23.99
N GLU A 103 -14.53 -10.24 24.95
CA GLU A 103 -13.79 -10.34 26.21
C GLU A 103 -12.50 -11.12 25.99
N ILE A 104 -11.39 -10.42 26.06
CA ILE A 104 -10.07 -10.93 25.69
C ILE A 104 -9.40 -11.55 26.92
N LYS A 105 -9.02 -12.84 26.82
CA LYS A 105 -8.18 -13.55 27.79
C LYS A 105 -6.69 -13.42 27.43
N LYS A 106 -6.35 -13.50 26.13
CA LYS A 106 -4.97 -13.44 25.64
C LYS A 106 -4.94 -12.84 24.25
N GLU A 107 -3.97 -11.95 24.00
CA GLU A 107 -3.66 -11.39 22.69
C GLU A 107 -2.41 -12.03 22.11
N LEU A 108 -2.44 -12.39 20.84
CA LEU A 108 -1.37 -13.02 20.08
C LEU A 108 -1.17 -12.25 18.77
N TYR A 109 0.00 -12.39 18.17
CA TYR A 109 0.31 -11.92 16.83
C TYR A 109 0.42 -13.09 15.85
N LEU A 110 -0.14 -12.94 14.66
CA LEU A 110 0.02 -13.86 13.54
C LEU A 110 0.15 -13.08 12.24
N GLY A 111 1.27 -13.26 11.53
CA GLY A 111 1.53 -12.68 10.23
C GLY A 111 2.03 -13.72 9.23
N LEU A 112 1.64 -13.57 7.97
CA LEU A 112 2.16 -14.32 6.83
C LEU A 112 2.68 -13.32 5.81
N VAL A 113 3.91 -13.49 5.37
CA VAL A 113 4.58 -12.61 4.41
C VAL A 113 5.48 -13.41 3.48
N PHE A 114 5.84 -12.83 2.33
CA PHE A 114 6.94 -13.36 1.54
C PHE A 114 8.29 -12.97 2.16
N ASP A 115 9.11 -13.97 2.39
CA ASP A 115 10.52 -13.75 2.67
C ASP A 115 11.33 -13.91 1.38
N ARG A 116 11.81 -12.78 0.87
CA ARG A 116 12.57 -12.72 -0.39
C ARG A 116 13.95 -13.38 -0.25
N SER A 117 14.53 -13.40 0.94
CA SER A 117 15.85 -13.96 1.17
C SER A 117 15.84 -15.49 1.12
N SER A 118 14.78 -16.10 1.60
CA SER A 118 14.58 -17.57 1.57
C SER A 118 13.65 -18.03 0.46
N GLU A 119 13.15 -17.10 -0.41
CA GLU A 119 12.22 -17.39 -1.52
C GLU A 119 11.00 -18.22 -1.09
N SER A 120 10.47 -17.94 0.11
CA SER A 120 9.42 -18.73 0.75
C SER A 120 8.35 -17.89 1.41
N ILE A 121 7.27 -18.55 1.81
CA ILE A 121 6.26 -17.94 2.68
C ILE A 121 6.75 -18.10 4.13
N MET A 122 6.83 -17.00 4.85
CA MET A 122 7.20 -16.97 6.26
C MET A 122 5.98 -16.71 7.11
N VAL A 123 5.71 -17.60 8.07
CA VAL A 123 4.79 -17.34 9.17
C VAL A 123 5.58 -16.74 10.32
N VAL A 124 5.12 -15.57 10.76
CA VAL A 124 5.65 -14.88 11.94
C VAL A 124 4.55 -14.85 12.98
N ALA A 125 4.80 -15.39 14.15
CA ALA A 125 3.84 -15.41 15.24
C ALA A 125 4.49 -14.99 16.55
N SER A 126 3.72 -14.43 17.49
CA SER A 126 4.22 -14.04 18.80
C SER A 126 3.16 -14.20 19.90
N THR A 127 3.64 -14.50 21.10
CA THR A 127 2.81 -14.49 22.32
C THR A 127 2.41 -13.09 22.76
N GLU A 128 2.96 -12.06 22.14
CA GLU A 128 2.62 -10.64 22.32
C GLU A 128 1.76 -10.17 21.18
N GLY A 129 0.52 -9.77 21.43
CA GLY A 129 -0.40 -9.19 20.45
C GLY A 129 -0.72 -7.73 20.77
N GLY A 130 -1.46 -7.06 19.86
CA GLY A 130 -1.87 -5.66 20.01
C GLY A 130 -0.75 -4.63 19.83
N MET A 131 0.47 -5.07 19.56
CA MET A 131 1.65 -4.24 19.27
C MET A 131 2.10 -4.45 17.82
N SER A 132 2.87 -3.51 17.26
CA SER A 132 3.47 -3.75 15.94
C SER A 132 4.57 -4.81 16.01
N VAL A 133 4.75 -5.57 14.92
CA VAL A 133 5.77 -6.63 14.87
C VAL A 133 7.19 -6.05 15.03
N GLU A 134 7.41 -4.82 14.59
CA GLU A 134 8.66 -4.09 14.76
C GLU A 134 8.92 -3.77 16.24
N GLU A 135 7.90 -3.33 16.98
CA GLU A 135 7.98 -3.11 18.43
C GLU A 135 8.27 -4.44 19.16
N ILE A 136 7.63 -5.54 18.77
CA ILE A 136 7.87 -6.87 19.33
C ILE A 136 9.31 -7.31 19.04
N SER A 137 9.75 -7.17 17.79
CA SER A 137 11.09 -7.57 17.35
C SER A 137 12.21 -6.81 18.07
N LYS A 138 11.96 -5.55 18.41
CA LYS A 138 12.91 -4.70 19.13
C LYS A 138 12.96 -4.99 20.63
N ASN A 139 11.80 -5.19 21.25
CA ASN A 139 11.66 -5.23 22.71
C ASN A 139 11.63 -6.65 23.29
N LYS A 140 11.12 -7.63 22.51
CA LYS A 140 10.90 -9.01 22.96
C LYS A 140 11.16 -10.02 21.81
N PRO A 141 12.34 -9.99 21.17
CA PRO A 141 12.63 -10.84 20.00
C PRO A 141 12.50 -12.35 20.29
N GLU A 142 12.70 -12.77 21.53
CA GLU A 142 12.58 -14.15 21.99
C GLU A 142 11.13 -14.69 21.94
N THR A 143 10.14 -13.81 21.85
CA THR A 143 8.74 -14.20 21.73
C THR A 143 8.31 -14.47 20.30
N ILE A 144 9.18 -14.17 19.33
CA ILE A 144 8.87 -14.31 17.90
C ILE A 144 9.20 -15.73 17.43
N ILE A 145 8.19 -16.38 16.90
CA ILE A 145 8.25 -17.67 16.23
C ILE A 145 8.29 -17.42 14.74
N ARG A 146 9.22 -18.04 14.03
CA ARG A 146 9.28 -18.03 12.57
C ARG A 146 9.17 -19.45 12.05
N SER A 147 8.26 -19.67 11.11
CA SER A 147 8.09 -20.96 10.45
C SER A 147 8.10 -20.76 8.93
N LYS A 148 9.09 -21.33 8.28
CA LYS A 148 9.22 -21.33 6.82
C LYS A 148 8.26 -22.35 6.22
N ILE A 149 7.50 -21.95 5.20
CA ILE A 149 6.60 -22.83 4.46
C ILE A 149 7.15 -23.02 3.06
N GLU A 150 7.47 -24.26 2.75
CA GLU A 150 7.90 -24.65 1.40
C GLU A 150 6.74 -24.53 0.43
N VAL A 151 6.90 -23.74 -0.62
CA VAL A 151 5.81 -23.41 -1.58
C VAL A 151 5.29 -24.66 -2.28
N ALA A 152 6.18 -25.61 -2.61
CA ALA A 152 5.82 -26.85 -3.31
C ALA A 152 4.94 -27.80 -2.47
N VAL A 153 5.06 -27.76 -1.16
CA VAL A 153 4.35 -28.67 -0.23
C VAL A 153 3.16 -27.96 0.44
N GLY A 154 3.28 -26.66 0.63
CA GLY A 154 2.33 -25.86 1.40
C GLY A 154 2.42 -26.11 2.90
N MET A 155 1.62 -25.38 3.67
CA MET A 155 1.56 -25.53 5.12
C MET A 155 0.93 -26.87 5.52
N GLN A 156 1.66 -27.63 6.33
CA GLN A 156 1.19 -28.90 6.86
C GLN A 156 0.56 -28.74 8.26
N LYS A 157 -0.37 -29.62 8.60
CA LYS A 157 -1.07 -29.56 9.90
C LYS A 157 -0.13 -29.64 11.11
N PHE A 158 1.00 -30.33 11.00
CA PHE A 158 1.97 -30.41 12.09
C PHE A 158 2.66 -29.05 12.31
N GLN A 159 3.04 -28.34 11.24
CA GLN A 159 3.65 -27.00 11.33
C GLN A 159 2.71 -26.01 12.01
N ALA A 160 1.43 -25.99 11.62
CA ALA A 160 0.43 -25.13 12.27
C ALA A 160 0.28 -25.46 13.77
N ARG A 161 0.36 -26.75 14.15
CA ARG A 161 0.37 -27.15 15.56
C ARG A 161 1.63 -26.73 16.30
N GLU A 162 2.79 -26.85 15.68
CA GLU A 162 4.07 -26.37 16.25
C GLU A 162 4.02 -24.86 16.54
N ILE A 163 3.49 -24.07 15.60
CA ILE A 163 3.28 -22.63 15.81
C ILE A 163 2.32 -22.39 17.00
N ALA A 164 1.20 -23.13 17.05
CA ALA A 164 0.24 -23.00 18.15
C ALA A 164 0.81 -23.39 19.51
N PHE A 165 1.67 -24.41 19.58
CA PHE A 165 2.42 -24.74 20.80
C PHE A 165 3.43 -23.66 21.17
N GLY A 166 4.17 -23.14 20.19
CA GLY A 166 5.11 -22.03 20.41
C GLY A 166 4.42 -20.76 20.94
N LEU A 167 3.19 -20.49 20.51
CA LEU A 167 2.32 -19.42 21.03
C LEU A 167 1.82 -19.68 22.46
N LYS A 168 2.19 -20.81 23.06
CA LYS A 168 1.77 -21.22 24.42
C LYS A 168 0.24 -21.24 24.55
N ILE A 169 -0.44 -21.75 23.53
CA ILE A 169 -1.89 -21.96 23.53
C ILE A 169 -2.21 -23.22 24.33
N GLU A 170 -3.29 -23.18 25.10
CA GLU A 170 -3.72 -24.33 25.92
C GLU A 170 -3.98 -25.57 25.04
N PRO A 171 -3.62 -26.78 25.50
CA PRO A 171 -3.73 -28.01 24.70
C PRO A 171 -5.10 -28.24 24.06
N LYS A 172 -6.19 -27.92 24.78
CA LYS A 172 -7.57 -28.06 24.29
C LYS A 172 -7.90 -27.16 23.10
N LEU A 173 -7.13 -26.09 22.87
CA LEU A 173 -7.34 -25.12 21.81
C LEU A 173 -6.36 -25.28 20.62
N ILE A 174 -5.35 -26.12 20.73
CA ILE A 174 -4.32 -26.31 19.69
C ILE A 174 -4.92 -26.67 18.33
N ALA A 175 -5.91 -27.55 18.30
CA ALA A 175 -6.55 -27.95 17.04
C ALA A 175 -7.22 -26.77 16.34
N ARG A 176 -7.98 -25.95 17.07
CA ARG A 176 -8.64 -24.74 16.56
C ARG A 176 -7.64 -23.67 16.13
N ALA A 177 -6.56 -23.49 16.91
CA ALA A 177 -5.49 -22.57 16.55
C ALA A 177 -4.83 -22.98 15.25
N ALA A 178 -4.51 -24.27 15.09
CA ALA A 178 -3.93 -24.80 13.87
C ALA A 178 -4.86 -24.62 12.65
N GLU A 179 -6.17 -24.84 12.80
CA GLU A 179 -7.15 -24.58 11.76
C GLU A 179 -7.20 -23.09 11.37
N THR A 180 -7.16 -22.19 12.34
CA THR A 180 -7.09 -20.72 12.10
C THR A 180 -5.82 -20.35 11.32
N ILE A 181 -4.65 -20.88 11.72
CA ILE A 181 -3.37 -20.60 11.05
C ILE A 181 -3.40 -21.14 9.60
N ILE A 182 -3.91 -22.37 9.40
CA ILE A 182 -4.09 -22.95 8.06
C ILE A 182 -5.07 -22.11 7.22
N GLY A 183 -6.17 -21.64 7.81
CA GLY A 183 -7.12 -20.76 7.13
C GLY A 183 -6.47 -19.47 6.62
N CYS A 184 -5.66 -18.82 7.47
CA CYS A 184 -4.87 -17.65 7.07
C CYS A 184 -3.87 -17.96 5.95
N TYR A 185 -3.19 -19.11 6.02
CA TYR A 185 -2.27 -19.55 4.98
C TYR A 185 -2.99 -19.81 3.65
N ARG A 186 -4.14 -20.50 3.69
CA ARG A 186 -4.94 -20.76 2.48
C ARG A 186 -5.43 -19.46 1.85
N ALA A 187 -5.92 -18.52 2.64
CA ALA A 187 -6.30 -17.20 2.14
C ALA A 187 -5.10 -16.48 1.50
N PHE A 188 -3.91 -16.56 2.11
CA PHE A 188 -2.68 -16.00 1.56
C PHE A 188 -2.32 -16.61 0.20
N SER A 189 -2.27 -17.94 0.12
CA SER A 189 -1.81 -18.66 -1.06
C SER A 189 -2.83 -18.69 -2.19
N GLU A 190 -4.12 -18.96 -1.87
CA GLU A 190 -5.17 -19.12 -2.88
C GLU A 190 -5.62 -17.80 -3.50
N LEU A 191 -5.42 -16.65 -2.82
CA LEU A 191 -5.84 -15.33 -3.31
C LEU A 191 -4.68 -14.44 -3.79
N ASP A 192 -3.47 -14.99 -3.92
CA ASP A 192 -2.27 -14.23 -4.28
C ASP A 192 -2.04 -13.02 -3.34
N ALA A 193 -2.25 -13.22 -2.03
CA ALA A 193 -1.93 -12.20 -1.05
C ALA A 193 -0.41 -12.07 -0.89
N THR A 194 0.06 -10.86 -0.61
CA THR A 194 1.46 -10.56 -0.28
C THR A 194 1.68 -10.43 1.21
N MET A 195 0.58 -10.21 1.95
CA MET A 195 0.57 -10.13 3.41
C MET A 195 -0.81 -10.52 3.94
N VAL A 196 -0.82 -11.30 5.01
CA VAL A 196 -1.97 -11.51 5.90
C VAL A 196 -1.48 -11.27 7.31
N GLU A 197 -2.05 -10.31 8.01
CA GLU A 197 -1.73 -10.00 9.41
C GLU A 197 -3.01 -10.06 10.23
N VAL A 198 -2.95 -10.79 11.34
CA VAL A 198 -4.00 -10.83 12.36
C VAL A 198 -3.38 -10.33 13.65
N ASN A 199 -3.75 -9.11 14.06
CA ASN A 199 -3.13 -8.44 15.18
C ASN A 199 -4.10 -7.50 15.92
N PRO A 200 -4.71 -7.98 17.03
CA PRO A 200 -4.43 -9.27 17.68
C PRO A 200 -5.25 -10.45 17.11
N LEU A 201 -4.65 -11.63 17.14
CA LEU A 201 -5.37 -12.90 17.22
C LEU A 201 -5.66 -13.14 18.70
N VAL A 202 -6.92 -13.33 19.08
CA VAL A 202 -7.27 -13.39 20.49
C VAL A 202 -7.81 -14.76 20.90
N ILE A 203 -7.55 -15.11 22.16
CA ILE A 203 -8.27 -16.14 22.87
C ILE A 203 -9.27 -15.43 23.79
N SER A 204 -10.57 -15.69 23.61
CA SER A 204 -11.61 -15.10 24.43
C SER A 204 -11.77 -15.82 25.76
N ASN A 205 -12.51 -15.20 26.70
CA ASN A 205 -12.88 -15.84 27.96
C ASN A 205 -13.76 -17.10 27.76
N GLN A 206 -14.41 -17.25 26.60
CA GLN A 206 -15.19 -18.43 26.21
C GLN A 206 -14.32 -19.46 25.45
N ASP A 207 -12.99 -19.38 25.53
CA ASP A 207 -12.05 -20.26 24.85
C ASP A 207 -12.24 -20.31 23.30
N GLN A 208 -12.66 -19.19 22.71
CA GLN A 208 -12.71 -19.04 21.25
C GLN A 208 -11.41 -18.41 20.75
N ILE A 209 -10.99 -18.79 19.56
CA ILE A 209 -9.87 -18.15 18.85
C ILE A 209 -10.46 -17.29 17.75
N LEU A 210 -10.22 -15.97 17.82
CA LEU A 210 -10.84 -14.99 16.94
C LEU A 210 -9.79 -14.05 16.34
N ALA A 211 -9.94 -13.75 15.06
CA ALA A 211 -9.19 -12.69 14.40
C ALA A 211 -9.88 -11.34 14.67
N LEU A 212 -9.34 -10.58 15.65
CA LEU A 212 -9.98 -9.35 16.13
C LEU A 212 -9.66 -8.14 15.26
N ASP A 213 -8.47 -8.05 14.72
CA ASP A 213 -8.09 -7.09 13.68
C ASP A 213 -7.29 -7.80 12.59
N CYS A 214 -7.58 -7.47 11.34
CA CYS A 214 -6.99 -8.12 10.17
C CYS A 214 -6.55 -7.09 9.15
N LYS A 215 -5.36 -7.32 8.58
CA LYS A 215 -4.86 -6.59 7.44
C LYS A 215 -4.45 -7.56 6.35
N MET A 216 -4.86 -7.28 5.11
CA MET A 216 -4.47 -8.07 3.94
C MET A 216 -4.03 -7.17 2.80
N SER A 217 -2.97 -7.59 2.14
CA SER A 217 -2.46 -6.97 0.91
C SER A 217 -2.33 -8.03 -0.17
N PHE A 218 -2.56 -7.64 -1.42
CA PHE A 218 -2.56 -8.53 -2.58
C PHE A 218 -1.56 -8.09 -3.64
N ASP A 219 -1.06 -9.04 -4.40
CA ASP A 219 -0.20 -8.76 -5.54
C ASP A 219 -1.01 -8.08 -6.66
N ASN A 220 -0.63 -6.85 -7.00
CA ASN A 220 -1.27 -6.12 -8.10
C ASN A 220 -1.14 -6.85 -9.44
N ASN A 221 -0.06 -7.61 -9.64
CA ASN A 221 0.18 -8.37 -10.86
C ASN A 221 -0.74 -9.60 -11.00
N ALA A 222 -1.38 -10.03 -9.91
CA ALA A 222 -2.31 -11.15 -9.91
C ALA A 222 -3.79 -10.74 -10.02
N LEU A 223 -4.12 -9.44 -9.88
CA LEU A 223 -5.51 -8.97 -9.84
C LEU A 223 -6.31 -9.31 -11.09
N PHE A 224 -5.66 -9.43 -12.27
CA PHE A 224 -6.33 -9.81 -13.51
C PHE A 224 -7.02 -11.18 -13.44
N ARG A 225 -6.54 -12.08 -12.58
CA ARG A 225 -7.11 -13.42 -12.33
C ARG A 225 -7.90 -13.51 -11.03
N ARG A 226 -8.01 -12.42 -10.27
CA ARG A 226 -8.68 -12.32 -8.95
C ARG A 226 -9.74 -11.23 -8.95
N ASN A 227 -10.74 -11.34 -9.85
CA ASN A 227 -11.77 -10.32 -10.03
C ASN A 227 -12.46 -9.96 -8.71
N GLN A 228 -12.85 -10.96 -7.89
CA GLN A 228 -13.49 -10.72 -6.59
C GLN A 228 -12.63 -9.92 -5.62
N VAL A 229 -11.30 -10.09 -5.67
CA VAL A 229 -10.36 -9.30 -4.87
C VAL A 229 -10.21 -7.90 -5.46
N SER A 230 -10.09 -7.79 -6.79
CA SER A 230 -9.98 -6.51 -7.49
C SER A 230 -11.15 -5.55 -7.22
N GLU A 231 -12.38 -6.08 -7.09
CA GLU A 231 -13.58 -5.31 -6.75
C GLU A 231 -13.57 -4.69 -5.34
N LEU A 232 -12.71 -5.21 -4.45
CA LEU A 232 -12.56 -4.68 -3.08
C LEU A 232 -11.70 -3.42 -3.01
N ARG A 233 -11.08 -3.01 -4.12
CA ARG A 233 -10.15 -1.87 -4.16
C ARG A 233 -10.86 -0.56 -3.82
N ASP A 234 -10.32 0.16 -2.85
CA ASP A 234 -10.78 1.51 -2.49
C ASP A 234 -9.75 2.56 -2.93
N LYS A 235 -9.93 3.09 -4.14
CA LYS A 235 -9.05 4.12 -4.70
C LYS A 235 -9.00 5.41 -3.86
N THR A 236 -9.98 5.67 -3.00
CA THR A 236 -9.99 6.86 -2.13
C THR A 236 -8.98 6.77 -0.99
N GLN A 237 -8.48 5.57 -0.73
CA GLN A 237 -7.46 5.28 0.28
C GLN A 237 -6.04 5.17 -0.30
N GLU A 238 -5.90 5.27 -1.62
CA GLU A 238 -4.61 5.19 -2.32
C GLU A 238 -4.06 6.59 -2.62
N ASN A 239 -2.79 6.66 -3.04
CA ASN A 239 -2.20 7.90 -3.53
C ASN A 239 -2.86 8.29 -4.86
N SER A 240 -3.41 9.50 -4.95
CA SER A 240 -4.16 9.95 -6.12
C SER A 240 -3.32 9.97 -7.41
N ASN A 241 -2.03 10.26 -7.32
CA ASN A 241 -1.12 10.25 -8.45
C ASN A 241 -0.83 8.83 -8.93
N GLU A 242 -0.69 7.87 -8.02
CA GLU A 242 -0.50 6.45 -8.34
C GLU A 242 -1.76 5.85 -8.98
N VAL A 243 -2.94 6.21 -8.47
CA VAL A 243 -4.23 5.84 -9.09
C VAL A 243 -4.34 6.42 -10.50
N TYR A 244 -4.03 7.73 -10.66
CA TYR A 244 -4.05 8.38 -11.97
C TYR A 244 -3.12 7.69 -12.98
N ALA A 245 -1.91 7.33 -12.53
CA ALA A 245 -0.90 6.65 -13.33
C ALA A 245 -1.36 5.24 -13.75
N SER A 246 -1.81 4.45 -12.79
CA SER A 246 -2.29 3.08 -13.00
C SER A 246 -3.44 3.02 -14.01
N ASP A 247 -4.43 3.91 -13.88
CA ASP A 247 -5.56 3.99 -14.80
C ASP A 247 -5.16 4.37 -16.24
N ARG A 248 -3.93 4.84 -16.46
CA ARG A 248 -3.38 5.27 -17.77
C ARG A 248 -2.22 4.44 -18.27
N GLY A 249 -1.92 3.33 -17.61
CA GLY A 249 -0.85 2.42 -17.99
C GLY A 249 0.55 3.01 -17.82
N LEU A 250 0.74 3.88 -16.83
CA LEU A 250 2.04 4.41 -16.40
C LEU A 250 2.49 3.68 -15.13
N SER A 251 3.76 3.29 -15.08
CA SER A 251 4.37 2.78 -13.85
C SER A 251 4.90 3.96 -13.04
N TYR A 252 4.27 4.26 -11.91
CA TYR A 252 4.58 5.44 -11.10
C TYR A 252 4.56 5.09 -9.61
N VAL A 253 5.53 5.65 -8.88
CA VAL A 253 5.59 5.62 -7.42
C VAL A 253 5.92 7.04 -6.94
N SER A 254 5.13 7.57 -6.01
CA SER A 254 5.37 8.86 -5.38
C SER A 254 6.48 8.76 -4.34
N LEU A 255 7.40 9.73 -4.34
CA LEU A 255 8.49 9.88 -3.38
C LEU A 255 8.45 11.27 -2.74
N ASP A 256 9.32 11.51 -1.76
CA ASP A 256 9.27 12.76 -0.96
C ASP A 256 10.15 13.90 -1.49
N GLY A 257 10.82 13.71 -2.63
CA GLY A 257 11.71 14.69 -3.21
C GLY A 257 11.01 15.81 -3.99
N ASN A 258 11.82 16.55 -4.76
CA ASN A 258 11.41 17.74 -5.51
C ASN A 258 11.86 17.76 -6.98
N ILE A 259 12.56 16.71 -7.45
CA ILE A 259 12.91 16.52 -8.87
C ILE A 259 11.97 15.48 -9.45
N GLY A 260 11.03 15.92 -10.29
CA GLY A 260 10.11 15.04 -11.02
C GLY A 260 10.81 14.32 -12.16
N ASN A 261 10.59 13.01 -12.31
CA ASN A 261 11.26 12.17 -13.28
C ASN A 261 10.29 11.61 -14.32
N ILE A 262 10.67 11.68 -15.61
CA ILE A 262 9.99 11.03 -16.74
C ILE A 262 11.05 10.22 -17.50
N ILE A 263 11.01 8.91 -17.40
CA ILE A 263 12.08 8.03 -17.85
C ILE A 263 11.50 6.82 -18.56
N ASN A 264 12.24 6.20 -19.45
CA ASN A 264 11.85 4.94 -20.07
C ASN A 264 12.71 3.79 -19.56
N GLY A 265 12.05 2.76 -19.08
CA GLY A 265 12.67 1.56 -18.54
C GLY A 265 13.03 1.70 -17.05
N ALA A 266 12.60 0.71 -16.25
CA ALA A 266 12.76 0.72 -14.79
C ALA A 266 14.22 0.80 -14.34
N GLY A 267 15.15 0.13 -15.06
CA GLY A 267 16.59 0.18 -14.74
C GLY A 267 17.17 1.59 -14.90
N LEU A 268 16.85 2.28 -16.00
CA LEU A 268 17.29 3.66 -16.21
C LEU A 268 16.63 4.61 -15.20
N ALA A 269 15.38 4.36 -14.82
CA ALA A 269 14.68 5.17 -13.83
C ALA A 269 15.37 5.07 -12.45
N MET A 270 15.70 3.86 -11.99
CA MET A 270 16.45 3.65 -10.75
C MET A 270 17.83 4.31 -10.82
N ALA A 271 18.60 4.07 -11.89
CA ALA A 271 19.91 4.67 -12.06
C ALA A 271 19.85 6.22 -12.09
N SER A 272 18.80 6.80 -12.71
CA SER A 272 18.61 8.25 -12.73
C SER A 272 18.33 8.81 -11.34
N MET A 273 17.52 8.11 -10.53
CA MET A 273 17.25 8.51 -9.16
C MET A 273 18.50 8.42 -8.28
N ASP A 274 19.33 7.38 -8.46
CA ASP A 274 20.61 7.25 -7.76
C ASP A 274 21.56 8.39 -8.13
N MET A 275 21.66 8.75 -9.42
CA MET A 275 22.47 9.87 -9.88
C MET A 275 21.99 11.21 -9.34
N ILE A 276 20.66 11.43 -9.24
CA ILE A 276 20.10 12.62 -8.60
C ILE A 276 20.53 12.70 -7.13
N LYS A 277 20.47 11.58 -6.42
CA LYS A 277 20.91 11.50 -5.02
C LYS A 277 22.40 11.77 -4.86
N LEU A 278 23.23 11.18 -5.70
CA LEU A 278 24.67 11.41 -5.72
C LEU A 278 25.03 12.89 -6.03
N ALA A 279 24.24 13.56 -6.86
CA ALA A 279 24.38 14.98 -7.16
C ALA A 279 23.83 15.90 -6.02
N GLY A 280 23.29 15.33 -4.93
CA GLY A 280 22.74 16.07 -3.77
C GLY A 280 21.29 16.54 -3.94
N GLY A 281 20.55 15.94 -4.88
CA GLY A 281 19.12 16.16 -5.09
C GLY A 281 18.23 15.07 -4.49
N GLU A 282 16.91 15.29 -4.53
CA GLU A 282 15.91 14.34 -4.04
C GLU A 282 14.86 14.06 -5.12
N PRO A 283 14.73 12.79 -5.60
CA PRO A 283 13.72 12.43 -6.60
C PRO A 283 12.30 12.48 -5.99
N ALA A 284 11.36 13.14 -6.70
CA ALA A 284 9.97 13.26 -6.29
C ALA A 284 9.13 12.03 -6.64
N ASN A 285 9.59 11.24 -7.61
CA ASN A 285 8.89 10.06 -8.08
C ASN A 285 9.80 9.11 -8.86
N PHE A 286 9.41 7.84 -8.88
CA PHE A 286 9.72 6.92 -9.96
C PHE A 286 8.65 7.06 -11.05
N LEU A 287 9.01 7.15 -12.31
CA LEU A 287 8.09 7.05 -13.43
C LEU A 287 8.77 6.40 -14.63
N ASP A 288 8.18 5.28 -15.07
CA ASP A 288 8.60 4.59 -16.29
C ASP A 288 7.48 4.68 -17.33
N VAL A 289 7.77 5.32 -18.47
CA VAL A 289 6.83 5.38 -19.59
C VAL A 289 6.83 4.10 -20.44
N GLY A 290 7.71 3.15 -20.12
CA GLY A 290 7.81 1.86 -20.79
C GLY A 290 8.38 1.89 -22.19
N GLY A 291 8.39 0.74 -22.84
CA GLY A 291 8.81 0.60 -24.25
C GLY A 291 7.72 1.06 -25.22
N GLY A 292 8.10 1.73 -26.33
CA GLY A 292 7.15 2.20 -27.36
C GLY A 292 6.23 3.33 -26.88
N ALA A 293 6.74 4.24 -26.05
CA ALA A 293 5.98 5.37 -25.56
C ALA A 293 5.53 6.28 -26.71
N THR A 294 4.20 6.42 -26.88
CA THR A 294 3.61 7.34 -27.86
C THR A 294 3.63 8.77 -27.34
N PRO A 295 3.50 9.79 -28.24
CA PRO A 295 3.40 11.19 -27.81
C PRO A 295 2.30 11.42 -26.76
N GLU A 296 1.14 10.77 -26.90
CA GLU A 296 0.04 10.90 -25.94
C GLU A 296 0.41 10.35 -24.55
N LYS A 297 1.23 9.30 -24.50
CA LYS A 297 1.70 8.73 -23.22
C LYS A 297 2.65 9.69 -22.50
N ILE A 298 3.51 10.39 -23.27
CA ILE A 298 4.38 11.44 -22.74
C ILE A 298 3.57 12.62 -22.20
N VAL A 299 2.52 13.05 -22.91
CA VAL A 299 1.58 14.08 -22.42
C VAL A 299 0.95 13.69 -21.08
N LYS A 300 0.52 12.43 -20.96
CA LYS A 300 -0.05 11.91 -19.68
C LYS A 300 0.99 11.92 -18.56
N ALA A 301 2.26 11.58 -18.86
CA ALA A 301 3.34 11.61 -17.89
C ALA A 301 3.61 13.04 -17.40
N PHE A 302 3.70 14.03 -18.30
CA PHE A 302 3.85 15.44 -17.93
C PHE A 302 2.68 15.93 -17.07
N LYS A 303 1.45 15.58 -17.44
CA LYS A 303 0.27 15.94 -16.64
C LYS A 303 0.36 15.38 -15.23
N LEU A 304 0.78 14.12 -15.08
CA LEU A 304 0.95 13.47 -13.79
C LEU A 304 1.98 14.21 -12.92
N ILE A 305 3.17 14.49 -13.48
CA ILE A 305 4.23 15.18 -12.74
C ILE A 305 3.82 16.61 -12.37
N SER A 306 3.08 17.31 -13.23
CA SER A 306 2.60 18.68 -12.95
C SER A 306 1.53 18.77 -11.85
N MET A 307 0.89 17.64 -11.50
CA MET A 307 -0.06 17.57 -10.38
C MET A 307 0.64 17.57 -9.01
N ASP A 308 1.90 17.16 -8.97
CA ASP A 308 2.67 17.14 -7.71
C ASP A 308 3.28 18.50 -7.42
N LYS A 309 2.71 19.18 -6.44
CA LYS A 309 3.15 20.53 -6.00
C LYS A 309 4.55 20.55 -5.37
N LYS A 310 5.11 19.39 -5.00
CA LYS A 310 6.47 19.26 -4.48
C LYS A 310 7.51 19.39 -5.58
N VAL A 311 7.16 19.11 -6.83
CA VAL A 311 8.07 19.16 -7.97
C VAL A 311 8.49 20.60 -8.29
N LYS A 312 9.79 20.84 -8.30
CA LYS A 312 10.43 22.13 -8.62
C LYS A 312 11.31 22.09 -9.84
N VAL A 313 11.66 20.89 -10.33
CA VAL A 313 12.40 20.67 -11.57
C VAL A 313 11.87 19.38 -12.19
N ILE A 314 11.75 19.31 -13.51
CA ILE A 314 11.40 18.08 -14.23
C ILE A 314 12.63 17.60 -15.00
N LEU A 315 13.02 16.35 -14.76
CA LEU A 315 14.03 15.63 -15.54
C LEU A 315 13.36 14.64 -16.47
N VAL A 316 13.56 14.82 -17.77
CA VAL A 316 13.22 13.82 -18.79
C VAL A 316 14.51 13.15 -19.24
N ASN A 317 14.64 11.84 -18.99
CA ASN A 317 15.82 11.09 -19.36
C ASN A 317 15.41 9.85 -20.18
N ILE A 318 15.68 9.89 -21.47
CA ILE A 318 15.28 8.86 -22.41
C ILE A 318 16.54 8.22 -23.04
N PHE A 319 16.58 6.88 -22.93
CA PHE A 319 17.49 6.07 -23.71
C PHE A 319 16.66 5.16 -24.64
N ALA A 320 16.52 5.62 -25.89
CA ALA A 320 15.61 5.01 -26.85
C ALA A 320 16.24 3.78 -27.50
N GLY A 321 15.82 2.59 -27.08
CA GLY A 321 16.02 1.35 -27.82
C GLY A 321 14.81 1.09 -28.72
N ILE A 322 13.74 0.50 -28.12
CA ILE A 322 12.41 0.32 -28.76
C ILE A 322 11.67 1.67 -28.84
N ASN A 323 11.82 2.52 -27.85
CA ASN A 323 11.35 3.91 -27.91
C ASN A 323 12.06 4.68 -29.01
N ARG A 324 11.44 5.79 -29.45
CA ARG A 324 12.00 6.70 -30.46
C ARG A 324 12.07 8.10 -29.89
N CYS A 325 13.24 8.73 -29.96
CA CYS A 325 13.44 10.08 -29.44
C CYS A 325 12.58 11.14 -30.16
N ASP A 326 12.30 10.97 -31.47
CA ASP A 326 11.41 11.86 -32.21
C ASP A 326 9.96 11.83 -31.65
N TRP A 327 9.39 10.67 -31.36
CA TRP A 327 8.06 10.56 -30.74
C TRP A 327 8.02 11.15 -29.34
N VAL A 328 9.07 10.93 -28.57
CA VAL A 328 9.17 11.53 -27.22
C VAL A 328 9.25 13.05 -27.32
N ALA A 329 10.05 13.59 -28.25
CA ALA A 329 10.16 15.02 -28.48
C ALA A 329 8.83 15.65 -28.92
N GLU A 330 8.09 15.01 -29.83
CA GLU A 330 6.73 15.41 -30.22
C GLU A 330 5.80 15.43 -28.99
N GLY A 331 5.84 14.39 -28.16
CA GLY A 331 5.05 14.32 -26.94
C GLY A 331 5.38 15.41 -25.94
N ILE A 332 6.66 15.77 -25.79
CA ILE A 332 7.10 16.89 -24.94
C ILE A 332 6.53 18.21 -25.47
N VAL A 333 6.67 18.47 -26.77
CA VAL A 333 6.14 19.69 -27.40
C VAL A 333 4.63 19.78 -27.22
N GLN A 334 3.89 18.68 -27.48
CA GLN A 334 2.43 18.63 -27.28
C GLN A 334 2.03 18.84 -25.80
N ALA A 335 2.84 18.31 -24.86
CA ALA A 335 2.56 18.49 -23.44
C ALA A 335 2.68 19.97 -23.04
N LEU A 336 3.75 20.63 -23.46
CA LEU A 336 4.02 22.04 -23.15
C LEU A 336 3.04 23.02 -23.83
N GLN A 337 2.43 22.62 -24.94
CA GLN A 337 1.32 23.38 -25.56
C GLN A 337 0.01 23.27 -24.78
N LYS A 338 -0.21 22.16 -24.06
CA LYS A 338 -1.47 21.86 -23.36
C LYS A 338 -1.40 22.13 -21.86
N ILE A 339 -0.21 22.12 -21.29
CA ILE A 339 0.04 22.20 -19.86
C ILE A 339 1.06 23.30 -19.60
N GLU A 340 0.72 24.26 -18.76
CA GLU A 340 1.66 25.29 -18.33
C GLU A 340 2.65 24.68 -17.32
N ILE A 341 3.90 24.48 -17.73
CA ILE A 341 4.99 24.02 -16.88
C ILE A 341 5.78 25.24 -16.39
N LYS A 342 5.71 25.53 -15.09
CA LYS A 342 6.34 26.70 -14.45
C LYS A 342 7.72 26.40 -13.85
N VAL A 343 8.16 25.16 -13.94
CA VAL A 343 9.42 24.71 -13.36
C VAL A 343 10.46 24.44 -14.45
N PRO A 344 11.77 24.54 -14.16
CA PRO A 344 12.82 24.21 -15.10
C PRO A 344 12.65 22.77 -15.63
N LEU A 345 12.94 22.60 -16.92
CA LEU A 345 12.89 21.32 -17.63
C LEU A 345 14.28 20.95 -18.11
N VAL A 346 14.79 19.80 -17.65
CA VAL A 346 16.05 19.22 -18.11
C VAL A 346 15.73 18.02 -18.99
N ILE A 347 16.29 17.98 -20.19
CA ILE A 347 16.02 16.91 -21.15
C ILE A 347 17.32 16.26 -21.60
N ARG A 348 17.39 14.94 -21.48
CA ARG A 348 18.40 14.09 -22.11
C ARG A 348 17.71 13.09 -23.02
N LEU A 349 18.06 13.12 -24.28
CA LEU A 349 17.68 12.14 -25.29
C LEU A 349 18.92 11.39 -25.78
N ALA A 350 18.83 10.07 -25.89
CA ALA A 350 19.89 9.23 -26.49
C ALA A 350 19.26 8.02 -27.19
N GLY A 351 19.93 7.46 -28.19
CA GLY A 351 19.49 6.25 -28.89
C GLY A 351 18.74 6.55 -30.18
N THR A 352 17.74 5.73 -30.49
CA THR A 352 17.02 5.73 -31.79
C THR A 352 16.40 7.09 -32.11
N ASN A 353 16.75 7.64 -33.27
CA ASN A 353 16.25 8.93 -33.80
C ASN A 353 16.59 10.15 -32.93
N VAL A 354 17.72 10.13 -32.21
CA VAL A 354 18.10 11.23 -31.29
C VAL A 354 18.26 12.56 -32.04
N ASP A 355 18.88 12.57 -33.25
CA ASP A 355 19.06 13.78 -34.01
C ASP A 355 17.74 14.42 -34.45
N LYS A 356 16.78 13.58 -34.86
CA LYS A 356 15.41 14.04 -35.19
C LYS A 356 14.71 14.60 -33.95
N GLY A 357 14.80 13.90 -32.78
CA GLY A 357 14.23 14.35 -31.55
C GLY A 357 14.78 15.71 -31.10
N ASN A 358 16.09 15.86 -31.10
CA ASN A 358 16.76 17.13 -30.78
C ASN A 358 16.37 18.26 -31.75
N LYS A 359 16.23 17.97 -33.05
CA LYS A 359 15.75 18.93 -34.03
C LYS A 359 14.34 19.42 -33.72
N ILE A 360 13.41 18.50 -33.42
CA ILE A 360 12.02 18.84 -33.04
C ILE A 360 12.01 19.75 -31.80
N LEU A 361 12.77 19.43 -30.76
CA LEU A 361 12.86 20.25 -29.55
C LEU A 361 13.40 21.65 -29.84
N LYS A 362 14.47 21.78 -30.64
CA LYS A 362 15.08 23.08 -31.03
C LYS A 362 14.13 23.93 -31.88
N GLU A 363 13.44 23.34 -32.83
CA GLU A 363 12.48 24.05 -33.72
C GLU A 363 11.22 24.51 -32.98
N SER A 364 10.83 23.80 -31.91
CA SER A 364 9.64 24.13 -31.11
C SER A 364 9.78 25.39 -30.24
N LYS A 365 11.02 25.94 -30.10
CA LYS A 365 11.34 27.10 -29.27
C LYS A 365 10.94 26.97 -27.80
N ILE A 366 10.73 25.75 -27.28
CA ILE A 366 10.50 25.52 -25.86
C ILE A 366 11.77 25.82 -25.06
N ASN A 367 11.59 26.33 -23.84
CA ASN A 367 12.71 26.56 -22.93
C ASN A 367 13.05 25.29 -22.15
N TYR A 368 14.24 24.73 -22.37
CA TYR A 368 14.73 23.56 -21.64
C TYR A 368 16.27 23.58 -21.53
N ILE A 369 16.77 22.82 -20.58
CA ILE A 369 18.21 22.62 -20.37
C ILE A 369 18.58 21.29 -21.02
N GLU A 370 19.40 21.32 -22.08
CA GLU A 370 19.88 20.11 -22.76
C GLU A 370 20.93 19.40 -21.90
N ALA A 371 20.85 18.07 -21.78
CA ALA A 371 21.83 17.25 -21.10
C ALA A 371 22.31 16.11 -22.02
N ASN A 372 23.61 15.76 -21.89
CA ASN A 372 24.25 14.81 -22.78
C ASN A 372 24.48 13.43 -22.18
N THR A 373 24.82 13.38 -20.89
CA THR A 373 25.04 12.13 -20.16
C THR A 373 24.06 11.98 -19.02
N LEU A 374 23.98 10.79 -18.42
CA LEU A 374 23.17 10.52 -17.24
C LEU A 374 23.60 11.40 -16.07
N GLU A 375 24.89 11.48 -15.82
CA GLU A 375 25.48 12.32 -14.78
C GLU A 375 25.21 13.82 -15.02
N ASP A 376 25.45 14.31 -16.27
CA ASP A 376 25.17 15.69 -16.66
C ASP A 376 23.69 16.05 -16.44
N SER A 377 22.78 15.12 -16.73
CA SER A 377 21.35 15.35 -16.54
C SER A 377 20.95 15.51 -15.07
N ALA A 378 21.54 14.72 -14.17
CA ALA A 378 21.31 14.81 -12.74
C ALA A 378 21.92 16.11 -12.17
N ASN A 379 23.18 16.43 -12.52
CA ASN A 379 23.84 17.65 -12.09
C ASN A 379 23.09 18.92 -12.52
N LYS A 380 22.62 18.95 -13.79
CA LYS A 380 21.81 20.07 -14.31
C LYS A 380 20.45 20.18 -13.62
N ALA A 381 19.80 19.05 -13.31
CA ALA A 381 18.54 19.06 -12.57
C ALA A 381 18.71 19.61 -11.15
N VAL A 382 19.77 19.19 -10.45
CA VAL A 382 20.08 19.71 -9.11
C VAL A 382 20.45 21.20 -9.17
N LYS A 383 21.28 21.61 -10.12
CA LYS A 383 21.64 23.03 -10.31
C LYS A 383 20.42 23.91 -10.62
N ALA A 384 19.44 23.36 -11.35
CA ALA A 384 18.20 24.09 -11.66
C ALA A 384 17.27 24.31 -10.45
N LEU A 385 17.49 23.62 -9.33
CA LEU A 385 16.83 23.89 -8.04
C LEU A 385 17.33 25.19 -7.37
N GLY A 386 18.37 25.84 -7.91
CA GLY A 386 19.01 27.00 -7.29
C GLY A 386 20.00 26.64 -6.16
N LYS A 387 20.49 25.41 -6.19
CA LYS A 387 21.55 24.92 -5.31
C LYS A 387 22.92 24.93 -5.99
#